data_9ec80952834886ce793795f6d909b495
#
_entry.id   9ec80952834886ce793795f6d909b495
#
_cell.length_a   1.000
_cell.length_b   1.000
_cell.length_c   1.000
_cell.angle_alpha   90.00
_cell.angle_beta   90.00
_cell.angle_gamma   90.00
#
_symmetry.space_group_name_H-M   'P 1'
#
loop_
_entity.id
_entity.type
_entity.pdbx_description
1 polymer ?
#
loop_
_entity_poly.entity_id
_entity_poly.type
_entity_poly.pdbx_seq_one_letter_code
_entity_poly.pdbx_strand_id
1 'polypeptide(L)'
;MQLAPLFPIFYRILQPSFPNCLWAGNPGSKTIALTFDDGPHPQYTPEVLAVLDRYKITASFFWLGVCVNRSPAIAKAVSDRRHWIGLHGYDHRSFPMLSPNDLKDSLEKTQTAIYKACNLQPQQVRDVRPPNGLFTPATLNFFSQWNYRPVMWSVVPEDWVRPGVTTVVQRIMQQVKNGSIIVLHDGACGGQDVAATIQILIPQLLQQGYEFVTVDTLWQQNQAN
;
A
#
# COMPACT_ATOMS: atom_id res chain seq x y z
N MET A 1 -17.29 -14.09 -7.63
CA MET A 1 -17.06 -14.74 -6.32
C MET A 1 -16.32 -13.73 -5.46
N GLN A 2 -16.83 -13.41 -4.27
CA GLN A 2 -16.16 -12.47 -3.36
C GLN A 2 -15.17 -13.26 -2.50
N LEU A 3 -13.91 -12.87 -2.50
CA LEU A 3 -12.81 -13.56 -1.80
C LEU A 3 -12.42 -12.91 -0.47
N ALA A 4 -12.95 -11.70 -0.18
CA ALA A 4 -12.62 -10.94 1.04
C ALA A 4 -12.65 -11.78 2.33
N PRO A 5 -13.61 -12.70 2.56
CA PRO A 5 -13.60 -13.53 3.76
C PRO A 5 -12.47 -14.56 3.81
N LEU A 6 -11.84 -14.87 2.68
CA LEU A 6 -10.76 -15.87 2.59
C LEU A 6 -9.36 -15.26 2.77
N PHE A 7 -9.19 -13.95 2.58
CA PHE A 7 -7.88 -13.30 2.71
C PHE A 7 -7.23 -13.48 4.09
N PRO A 8 -7.94 -13.44 5.22
CA PRO A 8 -7.33 -13.75 6.52
C PRO A 8 -6.74 -15.17 6.61
N ILE A 9 -7.31 -16.12 5.86
CA ILE A 9 -6.79 -17.51 5.80
C ILE A 9 -5.53 -17.55 4.94
N PHE A 10 -5.55 -16.93 3.75
CA PHE A 10 -4.36 -16.81 2.89
C PHE A 10 -3.22 -16.12 3.61
N TYR A 11 -3.49 -15.02 4.31
CA TYR A 11 -2.51 -14.31 5.12
C TYR A 11 -1.85 -15.25 6.15
N ARG A 12 -2.63 -16.03 6.91
CA ARG A 12 -2.10 -16.95 7.94
C ARG A 12 -1.21 -18.05 7.36
N ILE A 13 -1.40 -18.45 6.11
CA ILE A 13 -0.60 -19.47 5.42
C ILE A 13 0.65 -18.83 4.80
N LEU A 14 0.51 -17.70 4.14
CA LEU A 14 1.58 -17.07 3.38
C LEU A 14 2.61 -16.35 4.26
N GLN A 15 2.18 -15.70 5.33
CA GLN A 15 3.08 -14.97 6.22
C GLN A 15 4.22 -15.83 6.78
N PRO A 16 3.99 -17.02 7.35
CA PRO A 16 5.06 -17.88 7.85
C PRO A 16 5.99 -18.41 6.74
N SER A 17 5.44 -18.58 5.52
CA SER A 17 6.19 -19.08 4.36
C SER A 17 7.12 -18.02 3.75
N PHE A 18 6.84 -16.74 3.97
CA PHE A 18 7.59 -15.62 3.40
C PHE A 18 7.88 -14.54 4.48
N PRO A 19 8.72 -14.87 5.48
CA PRO A 19 8.97 -13.99 6.63
C PRO A 19 9.72 -12.70 6.27
N ASN A 20 10.38 -12.67 5.12
CA ASN A 20 11.11 -11.48 4.63
C ASN A 20 10.18 -10.42 4.01
N CYS A 21 8.87 -10.71 3.89
CA CYS A 21 7.87 -9.73 3.48
C CYS A 21 7.24 -9.07 4.71
N LEU A 22 6.98 -7.77 4.64
CA LEU A 22 6.19 -7.09 5.65
C LEU A 22 4.70 -7.37 5.39
N TRP A 23 4.10 -8.27 6.18
CA TRP A 23 2.68 -8.60 6.11
C TRP A 23 1.85 -7.84 7.13
N ALA A 24 2.45 -7.52 8.27
CA ALA A 24 1.88 -6.80 9.39
C ALA A 24 2.98 -6.25 10.28
N GLY A 25 2.65 -5.28 11.11
CA GLY A 25 3.50 -4.80 12.21
C GLY A 25 3.39 -5.66 13.47
N ASN A 26 3.91 -5.12 14.57
CA ASN A 26 3.91 -5.79 15.88
C ASN A 26 2.48 -5.99 16.41
N PRO A 27 2.05 -7.25 16.70
CA PRO A 27 0.72 -7.53 17.26
C PRO A 27 0.52 -6.99 18.68
N GLY A 28 1.58 -6.65 19.39
CA GLY A 28 1.52 -6.03 20.73
C GLY A 28 1.24 -4.52 20.70
N SER A 29 1.35 -3.88 19.52
CA SER A 29 1.12 -2.43 19.37
C SER A 29 -0.19 -2.14 18.65
N LYS A 30 -0.98 -1.19 19.14
CA LYS A 30 -2.21 -0.70 18.45
C LYS A 30 -1.92 0.20 17.25
N THR A 31 -0.77 0.03 16.58
CA THR A 31 -0.44 0.71 15.34
C THR A 31 -0.99 -0.05 14.14
N ILE A 32 -1.48 0.66 13.13
CA ILE A 32 -1.95 0.12 11.84
C ILE A 32 -1.46 1.00 10.69
N ALA A 33 -1.28 0.42 9.51
CA ALA A 33 -0.97 1.18 8.31
C ALA A 33 -2.15 1.20 7.34
N LEU A 34 -2.58 2.39 6.93
CA LEU A 34 -3.50 2.59 5.83
C LEU A 34 -2.68 2.76 4.56
N THR A 35 -2.96 1.94 3.55
CA THR A 35 -2.18 1.93 2.31
C THR A 35 -3.08 2.03 1.08
N PHE A 36 -2.57 2.70 0.03
CA PHE A 36 -3.29 2.93 -1.22
C PHE A 36 -2.43 2.49 -2.41
N ASP A 37 -3.01 1.69 -3.30
CA ASP A 37 -2.35 1.15 -4.48
C ASP A 37 -2.88 1.83 -5.77
N ASP A 38 -2.14 1.70 -6.87
CA ASP A 38 -2.49 2.08 -8.25
C ASP A 38 -2.47 3.58 -8.58
N GLY A 39 -2.29 4.46 -7.60
CA GLY A 39 -2.19 5.90 -7.82
C GLY A 39 -0.84 6.36 -8.43
N PRO A 40 -0.61 7.69 -8.47
CA PRO A 40 -1.57 8.74 -8.12
C PRO A 40 -2.62 8.96 -9.21
N HIS A 41 -3.86 9.22 -8.82
CA HIS A 41 -4.96 9.55 -9.72
C HIS A 41 -5.31 11.04 -9.62
N PRO A 42 -5.58 11.74 -10.75
CA PRO A 42 -5.80 13.19 -10.75
C PRO A 42 -7.00 13.66 -9.91
N GLN A 43 -7.99 12.82 -9.71
CA GLN A 43 -9.17 13.14 -8.91
C GLN A 43 -9.12 12.46 -7.54
N TYR A 44 -8.93 11.14 -7.48
CA TYR A 44 -9.16 10.37 -6.25
C TYR A 44 -8.07 10.56 -5.20
N THR A 45 -6.80 10.67 -5.62
CA THR A 45 -5.70 10.92 -4.69
C THR A 45 -5.85 12.25 -3.93
N PRO A 46 -6.20 13.40 -4.57
CA PRO A 46 -6.51 14.63 -3.84
C PRO A 46 -7.68 14.50 -2.86
N GLU A 47 -8.74 13.75 -3.21
CA GLU A 47 -9.88 13.50 -2.32
C GLU A 47 -9.44 12.69 -1.07
N VAL A 48 -8.59 11.68 -1.26
CA VAL A 48 -7.96 10.92 -0.16
C VAL A 48 -7.13 11.84 0.73
N LEU A 49 -6.26 12.68 0.13
CA LEU A 49 -5.43 13.63 0.89
C LEU A 49 -6.27 14.57 1.76
N ALA A 50 -7.38 15.08 1.23
CA ALA A 50 -8.27 15.97 1.99
C ALA A 50 -8.84 15.30 3.26
N VAL A 51 -9.12 13.99 3.19
CA VAL A 51 -9.57 13.22 4.35
C VAL A 51 -8.43 12.96 5.34
N LEU A 52 -7.24 12.55 4.84
CA LEU A 52 -6.06 12.32 5.68
C LEU A 52 -5.63 13.59 6.43
N ASP A 53 -5.64 14.74 5.74
CA ASP A 53 -5.34 16.06 6.33
C ASP A 53 -6.34 16.41 7.46
N ARG A 54 -7.65 16.16 7.26
CA ARG A 54 -8.69 16.41 8.26
C ARG A 54 -8.43 15.66 9.56
N TYR A 55 -8.01 14.41 9.48
CA TYR A 55 -7.74 13.57 10.65
C TYR A 55 -6.28 13.64 11.13
N LYS A 56 -5.42 14.39 10.42
CA LYS A 56 -3.99 14.55 10.72
C LYS A 56 -3.25 13.21 10.83
N ILE A 57 -3.55 12.27 9.95
CA ILE A 57 -2.90 10.97 9.91
C ILE A 57 -2.01 10.84 8.67
N THR A 58 -0.98 10.01 8.78
CA THR A 58 -0.14 9.61 7.67
C THR A 58 -0.57 8.25 7.11
N ALA A 59 -0.29 8.04 5.83
CA ALA A 59 -0.58 6.81 5.11
C ALA A 59 0.60 6.42 4.22
N SER A 60 0.49 5.29 3.52
CA SER A 60 1.50 4.85 2.55
C SER A 60 0.85 4.59 1.20
N PHE A 61 1.53 5.00 0.13
CA PHE A 61 1.03 4.90 -1.23
C PHE A 61 1.98 4.05 -2.07
N PHE A 62 1.47 3.03 -2.76
CA PHE A 62 2.23 2.19 -3.68
C PHE A 62 1.81 2.51 -5.11
N TRP A 63 2.69 3.19 -5.83
CA TRP A 63 2.35 3.82 -7.09
C TRP A 63 2.84 3.10 -8.32
N LEU A 64 2.07 3.23 -9.40
CA LEU A 64 2.45 2.89 -10.75
C LEU A 64 3.29 4.02 -11.36
N GLY A 65 4.44 3.68 -11.95
CA GLY A 65 5.30 4.68 -12.57
C GLY A 65 4.62 5.49 -13.67
N VAL A 66 3.76 4.86 -14.45
CA VAL A 66 2.97 5.52 -15.50
C VAL A 66 2.01 6.56 -14.91
N CYS A 67 1.43 6.31 -13.73
CA CYS A 67 0.54 7.25 -13.05
C CYS A 67 1.30 8.44 -12.46
N VAL A 68 2.48 8.20 -11.89
CA VAL A 68 3.37 9.28 -11.41
C VAL A 68 3.77 10.20 -12.56
N ASN A 69 4.15 9.65 -13.71
CA ASN A 69 4.50 10.46 -14.89
C ASN A 69 3.31 11.29 -15.43
N ARG A 70 2.08 10.80 -15.30
CA ARG A 70 0.86 11.53 -15.71
C ARG A 70 0.46 12.61 -14.71
N SER A 71 0.75 12.43 -13.42
CA SER A 71 0.28 13.30 -12.35
C SER A 71 1.40 13.68 -11.36
N PRO A 72 2.55 14.23 -11.83
CA PRO A 72 3.71 14.49 -10.97
C PRO A 72 3.43 15.52 -9.87
N ALA A 73 2.56 16.49 -10.12
CA ALA A 73 2.18 17.49 -9.12
C ALA A 73 1.38 16.88 -7.96
N ILE A 74 0.57 15.84 -8.23
CA ILE A 74 -0.16 15.12 -7.19
C ILE A 74 0.80 14.23 -6.38
N ALA A 75 1.72 13.53 -7.06
CA ALA A 75 2.78 12.78 -6.39
C ALA A 75 3.57 13.67 -5.42
N LYS A 76 3.95 14.87 -5.88
CA LYS A 76 4.61 15.86 -5.02
C LYS A 76 3.75 16.28 -3.84
N ALA A 77 2.46 16.54 -4.03
CA ALA A 77 1.55 16.96 -2.97
C ALA A 77 1.38 15.89 -1.88
N VAL A 78 1.45 14.60 -2.21
CA VAL A 78 1.48 13.48 -1.25
C VAL A 78 2.78 13.46 -0.47
N SER A 79 3.92 13.59 -1.17
CA SER A 79 5.26 13.62 -0.57
C SER A 79 5.43 14.80 0.40
N ASP A 80 4.97 16.00 0.02
CA ASP A 80 5.07 17.21 0.83
C ASP A 80 4.29 17.09 2.16
N ARG A 81 3.27 16.21 2.23
CA ARG A 81 2.50 15.88 3.43
C ARG A 81 3.11 14.76 4.27
N ARG A 82 4.31 14.30 3.90
CA ARG A 82 5.07 13.26 4.61
C ARG A 82 4.38 11.89 4.62
N HIS A 83 3.52 11.61 3.64
CA HIS A 83 3.07 10.26 3.42
C HIS A 83 4.21 9.41 2.86
N TRP A 84 4.20 8.11 3.17
CA TRP A 84 5.21 7.18 2.67
C TRP A 84 4.88 6.76 1.24
N ILE A 85 5.92 6.58 0.41
CA ILE A 85 5.75 6.24 -1.00
C ILE A 85 6.55 4.99 -1.32
N GLY A 86 5.91 4.02 -1.95
CA GLY A 86 6.48 2.78 -2.43
C GLY A 86 6.17 2.53 -3.91
N LEU A 87 6.66 1.41 -4.40
CA LEU A 87 6.63 0.99 -5.80
C LEU A 87 5.55 -0.08 -6.02
N HIS A 88 4.74 0.07 -7.09
CA HIS A 88 3.75 -0.93 -7.51
C HIS A 88 3.99 -1.44 -8.95
N GLY A 89 5.25 -1.35 -9.43
CA GLY A 89 5.60 -1.56 -10.82
C GLY A 89 5.31 -0.35 -11.69
N TYR A 90 5.66 -0.45 -13.00
CA TYR A 90 5.50 0.69 -13.90
C TYR A 90 4.08 0.80 -14.45
N ASP A 91 3.47 -0.31 -14.86
CA ASP A 91 2.22 -0.41 -15.62
C ASP A 91 1.27 -1.53 -15.12
N HIS A 92 1.41 -1.95 -13.87
CA HIS A 92 0.59 -2.98 -13.19
C HIS A 92 0.70 -4.38 -13.79
N ARG A 93 1.73 -4.72 -14.58
CA ARG A 93 1.97 -6.09 -15.01
C ARG A 93 2.35 -6.98 -13.83
N SER A 94 1.77 -8.19 -13.75
CA SER A 94 2.08 -9.16 -12.70
C SER A 94 3.57 -9.55 -12.77
N PHE A 95 4.30 -9.43 -11.66
CA PHE A 95 5.75 -9.66 -11.60
C PHE A 95 6.18 -11.08 -12.02
N PRO A 96 5.43 -12.16 -11.69
CA PRO A 96 5.77 -13.50 -12.19
C PRO A 96 5.73 -13.64 -13.71
N MET A 97 5.10 -12.73 -14.43
CA MET A 97 5.03 -12.72 -15.90
C MET A 97 6.17 -11.94 -16.56
N LEU A 98 7.02 -11.29 -15.78
CA LEU A 98 8.14 -10.48 -16.26
C LEU A 98 9.44 -11.30 -16.25
N SER A 99 10.30 -11.08 -17.25
CA SER A 99 11.69 -11.50 -17.15
C SER A 99 12.39 -10.73 -16.01
N PRO A 100 13.51 -11.24 -15.47
CA PRO A 100 14.27 -10.50 -14.45
C PRO A 100 14.67 -9.08 -14.88
N ASN A 101 15.03 -8.90 -16.15
CA ASN A 101 15.40 -7.60 -16.70
C ASN A 101 14.19 -6.67 -16.81
N ASP A 102 13.03 -7.18 -17.28
CA ASP A 102 11.80 -6.38 -17.37
C ASP A 102 11.29 -5.98 -15.99
N LEU A 103 11.41 -6.88 -14.99
CA LEU A 103 11.04 -6.58 -13.61
C LEU A 103 11.92 -5.45 -13.03
N LYS A 104 13.24 -5.57 -13.22
CA LYS A 104 14.19 -4.55 -12.77
C LYS A 104 13.91 -3.20 -13.44
N ASP A 105 13.76 -3.20 -14.75
CA ASP A 105 13.44 -2.00 -15.54
C ASP A 105 12.13 -1.35 -15.10
N SER A 106 11.09 -2.16 -14.84
CA SER A 106 9.79 -1.67 -14.32
C SER A 106 9.94 -0.96 -12.97
N LEU A 107 10.72 -1.53 -12.04
CA LEU A 107 10.94 -0.94 -10.72
C LEU A 107 11.81 0.33 -10.81
N GLU A 108 12.90 0.31 -11.56
CA GLU A 108 13.81 1.45 -11.72
C GLU A 108 13.14 2.63 -12.44
N LYS A 109 12.30 2.37 -13.46
CA LYS A 109 11.49 3.41 -14.12
C LYS A 109 10.50 4.04 -13.16
N THR A 110 9.83 3.24 -12.34
CA THR A 110 8.88 3.74 -11.33
C THR A 110 9.59 4.58 -10.29
N GLN A 111 10.71 4.07 -9.77
CA GLN A 111 11.55 4.75 -8.80
C GLN A 111 12.04 6.10 -9.35
N THR A 112 12.51 6.12 -10.60
CA THR A 112 12.95 7.33 -11.30
C THR A 112 11.82 8.36 -11.45
N ALA A 113 10.60 7.92 -11.79
CA ALA A 113 9.44 8.80 -11.89
C ALA A 113 9.12 9.45 -10.52
N ILE A 114 9.14 8.67 -9.45
CA ILE A 114 8.90 9.16 -8.08
C ILE A 114 9.98 10.16 -7.65
N TYR A 115 11.26 9.87 -7.88
CA TYR A 115 12.35 10.81 -7.53
C TYR A 115 12.20 12.15 -8.23
N LYS A 116 11.92 12.11 -9.53
CA LYS A 116 11.75 13.34 -10.31
C LYS A 116 10.55 14.17 -9.84
N ALA A 117 9.45 13.51 -9.50
CA ALA A 117 8.22 14.18 -9.08
C ALA A 117 8.32 14.71 -7.63
N CYS A 118 8.91 13.94 -6.72
CA CYS A 118 8.85 14.18 -5.28
C CYS A 118 10.15 14.78 -4.69
N ASN A 119 11.22 14.88 -5.48
CA ASN A 119 12.55 15.30 -5.02
C ASN A 119 13.08 14.44 -3.85
N LEU A 120 12.82 13.13 -3.90
CA LEU A 120 13.26 12.14 -2.93
C LEU A 120 14.61 11.56 -3.33
N GLN A 121 15.31 10.96 -2.36
CA GLN A 121 16.54 10.20 -2.65
C GLN A 121 16.20 8.72 -2.94
N PRO A 122 17.02 8.02 -3.76
CA PRO A 122 16.81 6.62 -4.10
C PRO A 122 16.55 5.69 -2.90
N GLN A 123 17.26 5.90 -1.81
CA GLN A 123 17.18 5.08 -0.60
C GLN A 123 15.85 5.21 0.15
N GLN A 124 15.10 6.28 -0.12
CA GLN A 124 13.81 6.55 0.52
C GLN A 124 12.63 5.83 -0.14
N VAL A 125 12.81 5.29 -1.37
CA VAL A 125 11.74 4.65 -2.14
C VAL A 125 12.20 3.23 -2.51
N ARG A 126 12.14 2.32 -1.54
CA ARG A 126 12.58 0.93 -1.70
C ARG A 126 11.52 -0.11 -1.34
N ASP A 127 10.38 0.32 -0.82
CA ASP A 127 9.27 -0.59 -0.53
C ASP A 127 8.53 -0.94 -1.81
N VAL A 128 8.34 -2.23 -2.05
CA VAL A 128 7.70 -2.75 -3.26
C VAL A 128 6.49 -3.59 -2.86
N ARG A 129 5.35 -3.28 -3.42
CA ARG A 129 4.17 -4.14 -3.38
C ARG A 129 3.94 -4.73 -4.76
N PRO A 130 3.99 -6.06 -4.91
CA PRO A 130 3.72 -6.70 -6.19
C PRO A 130 2.28 -6.46 -6.65
N PRO A 131 2.03 -6.13 -7.94
CA PRO A 131 0.69 -6.08 -8.50
C PRO A 131 -0.11 -7.36 -8.23
N ASN A 132 -1.38 -7.21 -7.84
CA ASN A 132 -2.28 -8.30 -7.43
C ASN A 132 -1.74 -9.16 -6.26
N GLY A 133 -0.69 -8.74 -5.56
CA GLY A 133 -0.01 -9.52 -4.54
C GLY A 133 0.72 -10.75 -5.05
N LEU A 134 0.99 -10.83 -6.35
CA LEU A 134 1.58 -12.00 -6.98
C LEU A 134 3.10 -11.88 -7.07
N PHE A 135 3.78 -12.85 -6.49
CA PHE A 135 5.24 -12.98 -6.53
C PHE A 135 5.64 -14.47 -6.52
N THR A 136 6.90 -14.73 -6.85
CA THR A 136 7.54 -16.05 -6.73
C THR A 136 8.71 -15.95 -5.74
N PRO A 137 9.24 -17.07 -5.21
CA PRO A 137 10.50 -17.04 -4.46
C PRO A 137 11.64 -16.36 -5.21
N ALA A 138 11.71 -16.54 -6.54
CA ALA A 138 12.70 -15.86 -7.39
C ALA A 138 12.50 -14.34 -7.38
N THR A 139 11.25 -13.84 -7.44
CA THR A 139 10.94 -12.41 -7.33
C THR A 139 11.48 -11.82 -6.02
N LEU A 140 11.27 -12.51 -4.90
CA LEU A 140 11.77 -12.05 -3.58
C LEU A 140 13.29 -12.06 -3.49
N ASN A 141 13.94 -13.04 -4.12
CA ASN A 141 15.41 -13.09 -4.23
C ASN A 141 15.95 -11.88 -5.00
N PHE A 142 15.30 -11.50 -6.11
CA PHE A 142 15.66 -10.29 -6.85
C PHE A 142 15.46 -9.03 -6.01
N PHE A 143 14.37 -8.91 -5.28
CA PHE A 143 14.16 -7.77 -4.39
C PHE A 143 15.28 -7.65 -3.36
N SER A 144 15.69 -8.76 -2.74
CA SER A 144 16.82 -8.78 -1.80
C SER A 144 18.12 -8.33 -2.46
N GLN A 145 18.45 -8.87 -3.66
CA GLN A 145 19.65 -8.51 -4.41
C GLN A 145 19.68 -7.02 -4.82
N TRP A 146 18.52 -6.44 -5.12
CA TRP A 146 18.39 -5.05 -5.55
C TRP A 146 18.08 -4.08 -4.41
N ASN A 147 18.11 -4.55 -3.15
CA ASN A 147 17.84 -3.77 -1.95
C ASN A 147 16.41 -3.20 -1.88
N TYR A 148 15.42 -3.91 -2.43
CA TYR A 148 14.01 -3.61 -2.24
C TYR A 148 13.43 -4.39 -1.06
N ARG A 149 12.40 -3.82 -0.40
CA ARG A 149 11.69 -4.43 0.72
C ARG A 149 10.26 -4.80 0.27
N PRO A 150 9.88 -6.09 0.26
CA PRO A 150 8.52 -6.48 -0.13
C PRO A 150 7.51 -6.16 0.98
N VAL A 151 6.46 -5.42 0.62
CA VAL A 151 5.36 -5.05 1.52
C VAL A 151 4.05 -5.63 0.99
N MET A 152 3.41 -6.43 1.82
CA MET A 152 2.13 -7.03 1.53
C MET A 152 1.00 -6.35 2.33
N TRP A 153 -0.03 -7.08 2.69
CA TRP A 153 -1.17 -6.62 3.47
C TRP A 153 -1.71 -7.75 4.35
N SER A 154 -2.47 -7.39 5.38
CA SER A 154 -3.18 -8.33 6.23
C SER A 154 -4.70 -8.11 6.24
N VAL A 155 -5.17 -6.98 5.70
CA VAL A 155 -6.58 -6.63 5.57
C VAL A 155 -6.90 -6.25 4.13
N VAL A 156 -7.79 -7.03 3.48
CA VAL A 156 -8.15 -6.89 2.06
C VAL A 156 -9.67 -6.82 1.92
N PRO A 157 -10.25 -5.61 1.77
CA PRO A 157 -11.70 -5.45 1.68
C PRO A 157 -12.29 -5.65 0.28
N GLU A 158 -11.46 -5.81 -0.75
CA GLU A 158 -11.86 -5.88 -2.16
C GLU A 158 -12.63 -4.64 -2.63
N ASP A 159 -12.11 -3.44 -2.33
CA ASP A 159 -12.70 -2.17 -2.75
C ASP A 159 -12.76 -2.00 -4.27
N TRP A 160 -11.81 -2.60 -5.01
CA TRP A 160 -11.74 -2.55 -6.48
C TRP A 160 -12.94 -3.20 -7.19
N VAL A 161 -13.69 -4.12 -6.53
CA VAL A 161 -14.93 -4.69 -7.09
C VAL A 161 -16.16 -3.83 -6.79
N ARG A 162 -15.97 -2.69 -6.10
CA ARG A 162 -16.98 -1.68 -5.78
C ARG A 162 -18.24 -2.25 -5.09
N PRO A 163 -18.08 -2.95 -3.95
CA PRO A 163 -19.21 -3.53 -3.22
C PRO A 163 -20.04 -2.47 -2.45
N GLY A 164 -19.62 -1.21 -2.54
CA GLY A 164 -20.18 -0.07 -1.82
C GLY A 164 -19.42 0.25 -0.52
N VAL A 165 -19.39 1.54 -0.18
CA VAL A 165 -18.64 2.11 0.94
C VAL A 165 -18.88 1.36 2.26
N THR A 166 -20.15 1.15 2.63
CA THR A 166 -20.53 0.47 3.88
C THR A 166 -19.95 -0.95 3.94
N THR A 167 -20.00 -1.68 2.83
CA THR A 167 -19.46 -3.06 2.77
C THR A 167 -17.95 -3.07 2.94
N VAL A 168 -17.23 -2.14 2.31
CA VAL A 168 -15.77 -2.00 2.45
C VAL A 168 -15.40 -1.71 3.90
N VAL A 169 -16.07 -0.74 4.54
CA VAL A 169 -15.85 -0.40 5.95
C VAL A 169 -16.09 -1.61 6.85
N GLN A 170 -17.22 -2.30 6.69
CA GLN A 170 -17.56 -3.50 7.49
C GLN A 170 -16.49 -4.60 7.35
N ARG A 171 -16.03 -4.87 6.12
CA ARG A 171 -14.99 -5.88 5.86
C ARG A 171 -13.67 -5.53 6.55
N ILE A 172 -13.26 -4.25 6.53
CA ILE A 172 -12.07 -3.79 7.23
C ILE A 172 -12.25 -3.97 8.74
N MET A 173 -13.36 -3.49 9.31
CA MET A 173 -13.63 -3.55 10.74
C MET A 173 -13.67 -4.99 11.29
N GLN A 174 -14.08 -5.97 10.46
CA GLN A 174 -14.07 -7.40 10.82
C GLN A 174 -12.67 -8.04 10.78
N GLN A 175 -11.75 -7.50 9.98
CA GLN A 175 -10.42 -8.08 9.75
C GLN A 175 -9.32 -7.38 10.54
N VAL A 176 -9.47 -6.09 10.84
CA VAL A 176 -8.43 -5.26 11.45
C VAL A 176 -8.01 -5.76 12.82
N LYS A 177 -6.71 -5.77 13.06
CA LYS A 177 -6.05 -6.16 14.32
C LYS A 177 -4.83 -5.26 14.53
N ASN A 178 -4.22 -5.35 15.70
CA ASN A 178 -2.94 -4.71 15.97
C ASN A 178 -1.91 -5.09 14.90
N GLY A 179 -1.16 -4.12 14.41
CA GLY A 179 -0.19 -4.29 13.35
C GLY A 179 -0.76 -4.40 11.94
N SER A 180 -2.08 -4.31 11.73
CA SER A 180 -2.68 -4.51 10.40
C SER A 180 -2.15 -3.53 9.36
N ILE A 181 -1.93 -4.05 8.15
CA ILE A 181 -1.74 -3.28 6.92
C ILE A 181 -3.01 -3.42 6.09
N ILE A 182 -3.72 -2.31 5.92
CA ILE A 182 -4.99 -2.24 5.20
C ILE A 182 -4.69 -1.79 3.77
N VAL A 183 -5.10 -2.57 2.77
CA VAL A 183 -4.98 -2.16 1.36
C VAL A 183 -6.30 -1.60 0.85
N LEU A 184 -6.22 -0.43 0.25
CA LEU A 184 -7.25 0.24 -0.54
C LEU A 184 -6.62 0.71 -1.86
N HIS A 185 -7.42 1.25 -2.76
CA HIS A 185 -6.93 1.72 -4.06
C HIS A 185 -7.36 3.17 -4.29
N ASP A 186 -6.38 4.03 -4.66
CA ASP A 186 -6.65 5.41 -5.08
C ASP A 186 -6.46 5.62 -6.59
N GLY A 187 -6.26 4.52 -7.33
CA GLY A 187 -6.18 4.49 -8.78
C GLY A 187 -7.54 4.42 -9.49
N ALA A 188 -7.54 4.05 -10.77
CA ALA A 188 -8.74 3.96 -11.59
C ALA A 188 -9.73 2.89 -11.11
N CYS A 189 -9.25 1.82 -10.51
CA CYS A 189 -10.07 0.75 -9.94
C CYS A 189 -10.17 0.91 -8.42
N GLY A 190 -11.36 1.19 -7.89
CA GLY A 190 -11.60 1.38 -6.44
C GLY A 190 -11.55 2.84 -5.97
N GLY A 191 -10.83 3.72 -6.65
CA GLY A 191 -10.62 5.11 -6.24
C GLY A 191 -11.90 5.94 -6.07
N GLN A 192 -12.97 5.62 -6.80
CA GLN A 192 -14.23 6.37 -6.75
C GLN A 192 -14.86 6.44 -5.36
N ASP A 193 -14.73 5.38 -4.58
CA ASP A 193 -15.40 5.25 -3.28
C ASP A 193 -14.42 5.36 -2.10
N VAL A 194 -13.11 5.48 -2.38
CA VAL A 194 -12.06 5.39 -1.35
C VAL A 194 -12.11 6.55 -0.35
N ALA A 195 -12.29 7.78 -0.81
CA ALA A 195 -12.38 8.95 0.09
C ALA A 195 -13.58 8.85 1.03
N ALA A 196 -14.76 8.46 0.51
CA ALA A 196 -15.95 8.22 1.32
C ALA A 196 -15.75 7.06 2.32
N THR A 197 -15.06 6.00 1.88
CA THR A 197 -14.72 4.86 2.73
C THR A 197 -13.86 5.28 3.91
N ILE A 198 -12.76 5.96 3.68
CA ILE A 198 -11.82 6.34 4.75
C ILE A 198 -12.40 7.44 5.65
N GLN A 199 -13.29 8.27 5.15
CA GLN A 199 -14.00 9.27 5.97
C GLN A 199 -14.86 8.62 7.05
N ILE A 200 -15.43 7.44 6.79
CA ILE A 200 -16.22 6.67 7.77
C ILE A 200 -15.29 5.77 8.62
N LEU A 201 -14.28 5.18 8.00
CA LEU A 201 -13.41 4.21 8.63
C LEU A 201 -12.48 4.82 9.69
N ILE A 202 -11.80 5.93 9.35
CA ILE A 202 -10.76 6.52 10.21
C ILE A 202 -11.27 6.84 11.60
N PRO A 203 -12.40 7.58 11.80
CA PRO A 203 -12.89 7.89 13.13
C PRO A 203 -13.26 6.65 13.95
N GLN A 204 -13.77 5.58 13.31
CA GLN A 204 -14.09 4.33 14.01
C GLN A 204 -12.83 3.64 14.53
N LEU A 205 -11.74 3.61 13.72
CA LEU A 205 -10.47 3.03 14.14
C LEU A 205 -9.77 3.87 15.21
N LEU A 206 -9.80 5.20 15.12
CA LEU A 206 -9.30 6.10 16.15
C LEU A 206 -10.05 5.91 17.48
N GLN A 207 -11.39 5.75 17.43
CA GLN A 207 -12.21 5.48 18.61
C GLN A 207 -11.86 4.13 19.28
N GLN A 208 -11.43 3.14 18.50
CA GLN A 208 -10.92 1.88 19.05
C GLN A 208 -9.49 1.98 19.59
N GLY A 209 -8.86 3.15 19.52
CA GLY A 209 -7.52 3.43 20.03
C GLY A 209 -6.40 3.00 19.08
N TYR A 210 -6.68 2.81 17.79
CA TYR A 210 -5.64 2.57 16.79
C TYR A 210 -4.91 3.88 16.44
N GLU A 211 -3.59 3.76 16.28
CA GLU A 211 -2.71 4.80 15.76
C GLU A 211 -2.33 4.49 14.32
N PHE A 212 -2.48 5.47 13.43
CA PHE A 212 -2.10 5.33 12.03
C PHE A 212 -0.63 5.68 11.84
N VAL A 213 0.13 4.72 11.30
CA VAL A 213 1.55 4.87 11.01
C VAL A 213 1.85 4.48 9.55
N THR A 214 3.04 4.83 9.05
CA THR A 214 3.48 4.39 7.72
C THR A 214 4.00 2.94 7.76
N VAL A 215 4.10 2.31 6.59
CA VAL A 215 4.72 0.98 6.48
C VAL A 215 6.19 0.98 6.91
N ASP A 216 6.90 2.10 6.71
CA ASP A 216 8.28 2.24 7.17
C ASP A 216 8.38 2.20 8.71
N THR A 217 7.43 2.85 9.40
CA THR A 217 7.34 2.76 10.86
C THR A 217 7.11 1.32 11.32
N LEU A 218 6.23 0.57 10.63
CA LEU A 218 6.01 -0.84 10.94
C LEU A 218 7.27 -1.70 10.70
N TRP A 219 8.04 -1.43 9.64
CA TRP A 219 9.34 -2.06 9.41
C TRP A 219 10.30 -1.83 10.58
N GLN A 220 10.42 -0.58 11.03
CA GLN A 220 11.30 -0.19 12.13
C GLN A 220 10.89 -0.88 13.45
N GLN A 221 9.60 -0.91 13.75
CA GLN A 221 9.06 -1.60 14.93
C GLN A 221 9.33 -3.11 14.92
N ASN A 222 9.27 -3.76 13.76
CA ASN A 222 9.53 -5.20 13.65
C ASN A 222 11.03 -5.54 13.75
N GLN A 223 11.94 -4.61 13.48
CA GLN A 223 13.39 -4.82 13.61
C GLN A 223 13.90 -4.54 15.03
N ALA A 224 13.14 -3.82 15.83
CA ALA A 224 13.51 -3.46 17.21
C ALA A 224 13.11 -4.53 18.24
N ASN A 225 12.39 -5.56 17.83
CA ASN A 225 11.97 -6.70 18.65
C ASN A 225 12.68 -7.98 18.21
#